data_47de016bf18c8d1c0d9b7c2a16c28626
#
_entry.id   47de016bf18c8d1c0d9b7c2a16c28626
#
_cell.length_a   1.000
_cell.length_b   1.000
_cell.length_c   1.000
_cell.angle_alpha   90.00
_cell.angle_beta   90.00
_cell.angle_gamma   90.00
#
_symmetry.space_group_name_H-M   'P 1'
#
loop_
_entity.id
_entity.type
_entity.pdbx_description
1 polymer ?
#
loop_
_entity_poly.entity_id
_entity_poly.type
_entity_poly.pdbx_seq_one_letter_code
_entity_poly.pdbx_strand_id
1 'polypeptide(L)'
;MKLKNIPNILSIIRILLVVVFVVVLFGFDELGWALVVFLVAGATDIVDGYLARKYNWITNLGKILDPFADKLMQCTVLVSLWIKDILPWWFVVIYIAKEIATLTLGAIVIKRRSVTVVSKWYGKFAVCLFYATIAASIIFNDFLSQHPIVNILIFIPAIICAIAALLGYVKHYAYLKKEKVQKGGIIKNIRKEQ
;
A
#
# COMPACT_ATOMS: atom_id res chain seq x y z
N MET A 1 -28.91 -3.93 8.78
CA MET A 1 -27.68 -3.77 7.97
C MET A 1 -27.28 -5.12 7.41
N LYS A 2 -27.03 -5.24 6.09
CA LYS A 2 -26.57 -6.52 5.54
C LYS A 2 -25.11 -6.72 5.96
N LEU A 3 -24.78 -7.80 6.64
CA LEU A 3 -23.43 -8.15 7.13
C LEU A 3 -22.34 -8.03 6.02
N LYS A 4 -22.75 -8.19 4.77
CA LYS A 4 -21.91 -8.02 3.57
C LYS A 4 -21.28 -6.62 3.41
N ASN A 5 -21.78 -5.60 4.11
CA ASN A 5 -21.27 -4.23 4.02
C ASN A 5 -20.21 -3.89 5.09
N ILE A 6 -19.90 -4.82 6.00
CA ILE A 6 -18.93 -4.59 7.09
C ILE A 6 -17.56 -4.15 6.54
N PRO A 7 -16.95 -4.79 5.51
CA PRO A 7 -15.69 -4.31 4.97
C PRO A 7 -15.74 -2.87 4.48
N ASN A 8 -16.80 -2.48 3.74
CA ASN A 8 -16.95 -1.11 3.25
C ASN A 8 -17.04 -0.09 4.39
N ILE A 9 -17.67 -0.45 5.52
CA ILE A 9 -17.75 0.42 6.70
C ILE A 9 -16.37 0.60 7.32
N LEU A 10 -15.57 -0.45 7.40
CA LEU A 10 -14.20 -0.38 7.92
C LEU A 10 -13.32 0.51 7.03
N SER A 11 -13.47 0.47 5.70
CA SER A 11 -12.77 1.38 4.79
C SER A 11 -13.18 2.84 4.99
N ILE A 12 -14.49 3.12 5.26
CA ILE A 12 -14.97 4.47 5.59
C ILE A 12 -14.40 4.92 6.93
N ILE A 13 -14.40 4.04 7.94
CA ILE A 13 -13.78 4.33 9.25
C ILE A 13 -12.29 4.68 9.06
N ARG A 14 -11.57 3.99 8.19
CA ARG A 14 -10.17 4.30 7.90
C ARG A 14 -10.00 5.68 7.29
N ILE A 15 -10.90 6.11 6.39
CA ILE A 15 -10.89 7.48 5.86
C ILE A 15 -11.13 8.51 6.98
N LEU A 16 -12.03 8.23 7.91
CA LEU A 16 -12.22 9.09 9.08
C LEU A 16 -10.98 9.11 9.99
N LEU A 17 -10.32 7.97 10.17
CA LEU A 17 -9.06 7.88 10.92
C LEU A 17 -7.94 8.71 10.29
N VAL A 18 -7.94 8.93 8.97
CA VAL A 18 -7.00 9.87 8.31
C VAL A 18 -7.20 11.29 8.86
N VAL A 19 -8.44 11.75 8.97
CA VAL A 19 -8.75 13.07 9.53
C VAL A 19 -8.36 13.15 11.00
N VAL A 20 -8.69 12.12 11.78
CA VAL A 20 -8.32 12.03 13.20
C VAL A 20 -6.80 12.08 13.37
N PHE A 21 -6.05 11.36 12.52
CA PHE A 21 -4.58 11.38 12.53
C PHE A 21 -4.03 12.79 12.34
N VAL A 22 -4.52 13.52 11.34
CA VAL A 22 -4.08 14.89 11.06
C VAL A 22 -4.43 15.84 12.22
N VAL A 23 -5.64 15.74 12.75
CA VAL A 23 -6.08 16.58 13.89
C VAL A 23 -5.25 16.29 15.14
N VAL A 24 -4.97 15.02 15.45
CA VAL A 24 -4.15 14.64 16.61
C VAL A 24 -2.71 15.12 16.43
N LEU A 25 -2.14 14.95 15.23
CA LEU A 25 -0.75 15.30 14.97
C LEU A 25 -0.50 16.82 14.93
N PHE A 26 -1.39 17.58 14.29
CA PHE A 26 -1.20 19.02 14.07
C PHE A 26 -2.03 19.91 15.00
N GLY A 27 -3.20 19.42 15.45
CA GLY A 27 -4.07 20.18 16.34
C GLY A 27 -3.69 20.04 17.81
N PHE A 28 -3.31 18.83 18.23
CA PHE A 28 -2.92 18.57 19.63
C PHE A 28 -1.40 18.41 19.80
N ASP A 29 -0.65 18.30 18.71
CA ASP A 29 0.81 18.04 18.69
C ASP A 29 1.22 16.74 19.41
N GLU A 30 0.34 15.75 19.41
CA GLU A 30 0.48 14.50 20.16
C GLU A 30 0.95 13.36 19.25
N LEU A 31 2.26 13.21 19.13
CA LEU A 31 2.88 12.22 18.26
C LEU A 31 2.55 10.77 18.68
N GLY A 32 2.48 10.50 19.99
CA GLY A 32 2.15 9.17 20.52
C GLY A 32 0.73 8.74 20.16
N TRP A 33 -0.26 9.64 20.30
CA TRP A 33 -1.64 9.36 19.92
C TRP A 33 -1.81 9.25 18.40
N ALA A 34 -1.07 10.04 17.63
CA ALA A 34 -1.03 9.89 16.16
C ALA A 34 -0.53 8.50 15.76
N LEU A 35 0.49 7.96 16.44
CA LEU A 35 0.95 6.58 16.24
C LEU A 35 -0.16 5.56 16.55
N VAL A 36 -0.89 5.72 17.65
CA VAL A 36 -2.00 4.82 18.00
C VAL A 36 -3.06 4.82 16.89
N VAL A 37 -3.46 6.00 16.41
CA VAL A 37 -4.43 6.13 15.29
C VAL A 37 -3.93 5.44 14.03
N PHE A 38 -2.65 5.63 13.68
CA PHE A 38 -2.02 4.97 12.53
C PHE A 38 -2.02 3.45 12.66
N LEU A 39 -1.66 2.91 13.81
CA LEU A 39 -1.66 1.46 14.05
C LEU A 39 -3.07 0.87 14.04
N VAL A 40 -4.06 1.58 14.59
CA VAL A 40 -5.47 1.18 14.53
C VAL A 40 -5.95 1.15 13.08
N ALA A 41 -5.61 2.15 12.27
CA ALA A 41 -5.95 2.17 10.85
C ALA A 41 -5.34 0.98 10.09
N GLY A 42 -4.07 0.63 10.37
CA GLY A 42 -3.43 -0.55 9.81
C GLY A 42 -4.07 -1.87 10.27
N ALA A 43 -4.45 -1.96 11.53
CA ALA A 43 -5.14 -3.14 12.06
C ALA A 43 -6.52 -3.32 11.42
N THR A 44 -7.29 -2.24 11.21
CA THR A 44 -8.58 -2.30 10.52
C THR A 44 -8.45 -2.81 9.09
N ASP A 45 -7.37 -2.46 8.35
CA ASP A 45 -7.09 -2.99 7.01
C ASP A 45 -6.85 -4.51 7.00
N ILE A 46 -6.12 -5.02 7.99
CA ILE A 46 -5.89 -6.46 8.11
C ILE A 46 -7.20 -7.19 8.41
N VAL A 47 -8.02 -6.63 9.29
CA VAL A 47 -9.30 -7.21 9.73
C VAL A 47 -10.31 -7.23 8.59
N ASP A 48 -10.50 -6.10 7.88
CA ASP A 48 -11.47 -6.03 6.78
C ASP A 48 -11.08 -6.96 5.62
N GLY A 49 -9.80 -7.01 5.27
CA GLY A 49 -9.28 -7.92 4.26
C GLY A 49 -9.41 -9.40 4.66
N TYR A 50 -9.28 -9.73 5.93
CA TYR A 50 -9.53 -11.08 6.44
C TYR A 50 -11.01 -11.46 6.39
N LEU A 51 -11.89 -10.59 6.90
CA LEU A 51 -13.34 -10.79 6.92
C LEU A 51 -13.93 -10.92 5.51
N ALA A 52 -13.53 -10.02 4.59
CA ALA A 52 -13.97 -10.04 3.21
C ALA A 52 -13.65 -11.37 2.51
N ARG A 53 -12.45 -11.93 2.77
CA ARG A 53 -12.06 -13.23 2.19
C ARG A 53 -12.73 -14.41 2.88
N LYS A 54 -12.80 -14.41 4.22
CA LYS A 54 -13.35 -15.53 5.00
C LYS A 54 -14.86 -15.75 4.73
N TYR A 55 -15.60 -14.66 4.61
CA TYR A 55 -17.06 -14.70 4.42
C TYR A 55 -17.51 -14.42 2.99
N ASN A 56 -16.57 -14.25 2.06
CA ASN A 56 -16.85 -13.91 0.66
C ASN A 56 -17.71 -12.63 0.49
N TRP A 57 -17.48 -11.62 1.36
CA TRP A 57 -18.19 -10.34 1.39
C TRP A 57 -17.53 -9.31 0.46
N ILE A 58 -17.26 -9.73 -0.77
CA ILE A 58 -16.61 -8.88 -1.76
C ILE A 58 -17.68 -8.03 -2.45
N THR A 59 -17.59 -6.70 -2.30
CA THR A 59 -18.48 -5.74 -2.95
C THR A 59 -17.73 -4.98 -4.06
N ASN A 60 -18.47 -4.49 -5.07
CA ASN A 60 -17.84 -3.68 -6.13
C ASN A 60 -17.33 -2.33 -5.60
N LEU A 61 -18.01 -1.75 -4.61
CA LEU A 61 -17.55 -0.52 -3.93
C LEU A 61 -16.31 -0.78 -3.08
N GLY A 62 -16.26 -1.88 -2.30
CA GLY A 62 -15.12 -2.22 -1.48
C GLY A 62 -13.84 -2.40 -2.30
N LYS A 63 -13.92 -3.04 -3.47
CA LYS A 63 -12.77 -3.22 -4.36
C LYS A 63 -12.06 -1.91 -4.76
N ILE A 64 -12.77 -0.78 -4.70
CA ILE A 64 -12.23 0.54 -5.02
C ILE A 64 -11.90 1.31 -3.74
N LEU A 65 -12.80 1.25 -2.75
CA LEU A 65 -12.71 2.02 -1.52
C LEU A 65 -11.55 1.55 -0.63
N ASP A 66 -11.32 0.23 -0.53
CA ASP A 66 -10.24 -0.33 0.29
C ASP A 66 -8.85 0.13 -0.17
N PRO A 67 -8.46 -0.05 -1.47
CA PRO A 67 -7.17 0.45 -1.93
C PRO A 67 -7.04 1.97 -1.84
N PHE A 68 -8.15 2.71 -1.99
CA PHE A 68 -8.16 4.16 -1.89
C PHE A 68 -7.91 4.62 -0.45
N ALA A 69 -8.65 4.06 0.52
CA ALA A 69 -8.50 4.39 1.94
C ALA A 69 -7.10 4.08 2.47
N ASP A 70 -6.55 2.91 2.10
CA ASP A 70 -5.19 2.50 2.44
C ASP A 70 -4.15 3.49 1.91
N LYS A 71 -4.22 3.85 0.63
CA LYS A 71 -3.27 4.79 0.02
C LYS A 71 -3.41 6.21 0.56
N LEU A 72 -4.64 6.64 0.84
CA LEU A 72 -4.89 7.93 1.45
C LEU A 72 -4.22 8.01 2.83
N MET A 73 -4.38 6.99 3.67
CA MET A 73 -3.72 6.92 4.99
C MET A 73 -2.20 6.93 4.86
N GLN A 74 -1.63 6.08 4.01
CA GLN A 74 -0.19 6.01 3.81
C GLN A 74 0.40 7.34 3.32
N CYS A 75 -0.20 7.97 2.32
CA CYS A 75 0.26 9.26 1.81
C CYS A 75 0.15 10.37 2.86
N THR A 76 -0.97 10.41 3.60
CA THR A 76 -1.17 11.42 4.65
C THR A 76 -0.14 11.27 5.74
N VAL A 77 0.12 10.07 6.22
CA VAL A 77 1.14 9.81 7.26
C VAL A 77 2.53 10.24 6.77
N LEU A 78 2.92 9.85 5.57
CA LEU A 78 4.22 10.20 5.00
C LEU A 78 4.42 11.71 4.90
N VAL A 79 3.45 12.41 4.34
CA VAL A 79 3.52 13.88 4.15
C VAL A 79 3.48 14.59 5.50
N SER A 80 2.62 14.15 6.42
CA SER A 80 2.49 14.77 7.74
C SER A 80 3.76 14.62 8.59
N LEU A 81 4.39 13.43 8.58
CA LEU A 81 5.63 13.20 9.31
C LEU A 81 6.83 13.88 8.65
N TRP A 82 6.81 14.07 7.35
CA TRP A 82 7.79 14.91 6.66
C TRP A 82 7.65 16.39 7.06
N ILE A 83 6.44 16.93 7.13
CA ILE A 83 6.18 18.31 7.60
C ILE A 83 6.65 18.51 9.05
N LYS A 84 6.63 17.46 9.86
CA LYS A 84 7.15 17.44 11.24
C LYS A 84 8.65 17.15 11.33
N ASP A 85 9.37 17.12 10.21
CA ASP A 85 10.81 16.83 10.12
C ASP A 85 11.22 15.44 10.70
N ILE A 86 10.26 14.53 10.88
CA ILE A 86 10.50 13.16 11.37
C ILE A 86 11.00 12.26 10.23
N LEU A 87 10.45 12.43 9.02
CA LEU A 87 10.83 11.66 7.85
C LEU A 87 11.68 12.49 6.88
N PRO A 88 12.76 11.91 6.32
CA PRO A 88 13.52 12.58 5.29
C PRO A 88 12.69 12.67 3.98
N TRP A 89 12.73 13.80 3.31
CA TRP A 89 11.95 14.07 2.10
C TRP A 89 12.18 13.05 0.97
N TRP A 90 13.40 12.57 0.81
CA TRP A 90 13.76 11.59 -0.23
C TRP A 90 13.04 10.25 -0.03
N PHE A 91 12.83 9.81 1.23
CA PHE A 91 12.05 8.61 1.53
C PHE A 91 10.59 8.77 1.09
N VAL A 92 9.98 9.91 1.40
CA VAL A 92 8.60 10.23 1.02
C VAL A 92 8.43 10.21 -0.50
N VAL A 93 9.34 10.86 -1.23
CA VAL A 93 9.32 10.91 -2.71
C VAL A 93 9.45 9.51 -3.31
N ILE A 94 10.43 8.72 -2.86
CA ILE A 94 10.64 7.36 -3.37
C ILE A 94 9.41 6.48 -3.09
N TYR A 95 8.85 6.57 -1.89
CA TYR A 95 7.70 5.76 -1.52
C TYR A 95 6.44 6.13 -2.31
N ILE A 96 6.13 7.41 -2.46
CA ILE A 96 5.00 7.89 -3.26
C ILE A 96 5.18 7.50 -4.74
N ALA A 97 6.37 7.68 -5.30
CA ALA A 97 6.65 7.27 -6.67
C ALA A 97 6.43 5.76 -6.89
N LYS A 98 6.88 4.92 -5.94
CA LYS A 98 6.61 3.48 -5.95
C LYS A 98 5.11 3.19 -5.91
N GLU A 99 4.33 3.89 -5.07
CA GLU A 99 2.88 3.68 -4.98
C GLU A 99 2.17 4.05 -6.28
N ILE A 100 2.49 5.18 -6.88
CA ILE A 100 1.95 5.59 -8.19
C ILE A 100 2.30 4.55 -9.26
N ALA A 101 3.54 4.08 -9.30
CA ALA A 101 3.96 3.05 -10.24
C ALA A 101 3.18 1.73 -10.03
N THR A 102 2.97 1.31 -8.78
CA THR A 102 2.21 0.09 -8.47
C THR A 102 0.73 0.21 -8.87
N LEU A 103 0.10 1.37 -8.61
CA LEU A 103 -1.29 1.64 -9.00
C LEU A 103 -1.45 1.68 -10.52
N THR A 104 -0.55 2.35 -11.23
CA THR A 104 -0.59 2.43 -12.70
C THR A 104 -0.41 1.06 -13.35
N LEU A 105 0.55 0.26 -12.89
CA LEU A 105 0.74 -1.11 -13.35
C LEU A 105 -0.49 -1.97 -13.06
N GLY A 106 -1.07 -1.87 -11.86
CA GLY A 106 -2.29 -2.57 -11.49
C GLY A 106 -3.47 -2.22 -12.40
N ALA A 107 -3.70 -0.93 -12.66
CA ALA A 107 -4.75 -0.45 -13.54
C ALA A 107 -4.58 -0.95 -15.00
N ILE A 108 -3.35 -0.96 -15.52
CA ILE A 108 -3.05 -1.49 -16.86
C ILE A 108 -3.36 -2.99 -16.95
N VAL A 109 -3.00 -3.76 -15.92
CA VAL A 109 -3.27 -5.21 -15.86
C VAL A 109 -4.77 -5.49 -15.84
N ILE A 110 -5.53 -4.78 -15.02
CA ILE A 110 -7.00 -4.92 -14.92
C ILE A 110 -7.68 -4.56 -16.25
N LYS A 111 -7.31 -3.42 -16.86
CA LYS A 111 -7.90 -2.98 -18.15
C LYS A 111 -7.67 -3.98 -19.28
N ARG A 112 -6.58 -4.73 -19.26
CA ARG A 112 -6.28 -5.74 -20.28
C ARG A 112 -6.94 -7.09 -20.05
N ARG A 113 -7.85 -7.23 -19.08
CA ARG A 113 -8.57 -8.47 -18.72
C ARG A 113 -7.65 -9.70 -18.54
N SER A 114 -6.41 -9.50 -18.17
CA SER A 114 -5.46 -10.58 -18.02
C SER A 114 -5.12 -10.75 -16.54
N VAL A 115 -5.70 -11.76 -15.94
CA VAL A 115 -5.28 -12.44 -14.72
C VAL A 115 -5.39 -11.60 -13.42
N THR A 116 -6.00 -12.19 -12.42
CA THR A 116 -5.95 -11.72 -11.03
C THR A 116 -4.50 -11.53 -10.60
N VAL A 117 -4.13 -10.30 -10.26
CA VAL A 117 -2.82 -10.01 -9.67
C VAL A 117 -2.78 -10.67 -8.30
N VAL A 118 -2.16 -11.84 -8.22
CA VAL A 118 -1.93 -12.51 -6.93
C VAL A 118 -0.87 -11.72 -6.19
N SER A 119 -1.26 -11.08 -5.09
CA SER A 119 -0.30 -10.41 -4.21
C SER A 119 0.64 -11.46 -3.63
N LYS A 120 1.90 -11.42 -4.03
CA LYS A 120 2.92 -12.35 -3.52
C LYS A 120 3.29 -11.93 -2.08
N TRP A 121 3.76 -12.88 -1.28
CA TRP A 121 4.07 -12.68 0.13
C TRP A 121 5.05 -11.52 0.41
N TYR A 122 6.00 -11.26 -0.50
CA TYR A 122 6.94 -10.14 -0.37
C TYR A 122 6.28 -8.75 -0.46
N GLY A 123 5.14 -8.63 -1.16
CA GLY A 123 4.36 -7.39 -1.13
C GLY A 123 3.75 -7.12 0.25
N LYS A 124 3.26 -8.17 0.93
CA LYS A 124 2.76 -8.05 2.31
C LYS A 124 3.87 -7.71 3.29
N PHE A 125 5.04 -8.34 3.12
CA PHE A 125 6.21 -8.07 3.95
C PHE A 125 6.67 -6.61 3.80
N ALA A 126 6.70 -6.07 2.58
CA ALA A 126 7.03 -4.66 2.33
C ALA A 126 6.08 -3.69 3.05
N VAL A 127 4.77 -4.00 3.10
CA VAL A 127 3.78 -3.20 3.84
C VAL A 127 4.02 -3.30 5.35
N CYS A 128 4.23 -4.50 5.89
CA CYS A 128 4.56 -4.66 7.32
C CYS A 128 5.84 -3.89 7.69
N LEU A 129 6.86 -3.94 6.83
CA LEU A 129 8.11 -3.21 7.06
C LEU A 129 7.91 -1.69 7.02
N PHE A 130 7.05 -1.21 6.12
CA PHE A 130 6.67 0.20 6.06
C PHE A 130 6.02 0.65 7.39
N TYR A 131 5.01 -0.08 7.89
CA TYR A 131 4.37 0.23 9.15
C TYR A 131 5.36 0.20 10.33
N ALA A 132 6.24 -0.81 10.36
CA ALA A 132 7.27 -0.93 11.40
C ALA A 132 8.29 0.22 11.35
N THR A 133 8.72 0.63 10.16
CA THR A 133 9.66 1.76 10.00
C THR A 133 9.04 3.07 10.44
N ILE A 134 7.79 3.35 10.08
CA ILE A 134 7.06 4.55 10.51
C ILE A 134 6.87 4.54 12.04
N ALA A 135 6.44 3.41 12.62
CA ALA A 135 6.28 3.29 14.06
C ALA A 135 7.61 3.52 14.80
N ALA A 136 8.69 2.92 14.31
CA ALA A 136 10.02 3.11 14.89
C ALA A 136 10.50 4.57 14.76
N SER A 137 10.24 5.24 13.64
CA SER A 137 10.58 6.66 13.46
C SER A 137 9.85 7.57 14.43
N ILE A 138 8.60 7.24 14.77
CA ILE A 138 7.82 7.99 15.76
C ILE A 138 8.31 7.70 17.19
N ILE A 139 8.48 6.42 17.55
CA ILE A 139 8.87 6.01 18.91
C ILE A 139 10.27 6.50 19.27
N PHE A 140 11.21 6.42 18.33
CA PHE A 140 12.60 6.79 18.53
C PHE A 140 12.96 8.17 17.95
N ASN A 141 11.97 9.05 17.77
CA ASN A 141 12.16 10.34 17.13
C ASN A 141 13.30 11.16 17.76
N ASP A 142 13.33 11.27 19.08
CA ASP A 142 14.37 12.03 19.82
C ASP A 142 15.76 11.45 19.62
N PHE A 143 15.89 10.12 19.59
CA PHE A 143 17.16 9.44 19.33
C PHE A 143 17.60 9.61 17.88
N LEU A 144 16.69 9.46 16.94
CA LEU A 144 16.96 9.54 15.49
C LEU A 144 17.31 10.97 15.06
N SER A 145 16.73 11.99 15.69
CA SER A 145 17.07 13.40 15.43
C SER A 145 18.51 13.73 15.80
N GLN A 146 19.05 13.08 16.85
CA GLN A 146 20.43 13.24 17.29
C GLN A 146 21.42 12.38 16.46
N HIS A 147 20.94 11.37 15.73
CA HIS A 147 21.76 10.41 14.98
C HIS A 147 21.33 10.33 13.50
N PRO A 148 21.69 11.31 12.66
CA PRO A 148 21.18 11.39 11.28
C PRO A 148 21.55 10.18 10.41
N ILE A 149 22.69 9.53 10.65
CA ILE A 149 23.09 8.31 9.94
C ILE A 149 22.14 7.15 10.28
N VAL A 150 21.80 6.96 11.54
CA VAL A 150 20.87 5.91 12.00
C VAL A 150 19.47 6.18 11.44
N ASN A 151 19.06 7.45 11.40
CA ASN A 151 17.79 7.87 10.80
C ASN A 151 17.71 7.47 9.32
N ILE A 152 18.79 7.63 8.55
CA ILE A 152 18.83 7.17 7.15
C ILE A 152 18.76 5.64 7.06
N LEU A 153 19.55 4.94 7.88
CA LEU A 153 19.68 3.49 7.83
C LEU A 153 18.37 2.75 8.13
N ILE A 154 17.52 3.28 8.99
CA ILE A 154 16.23 2.64 9.35
C ILE A 154 15.26 2.55 8.17
N PHE A 155 15.37 3.44 7.16
CA PHE A 155 14.53 3.44 5.97
C PHE A 155 15.02 2.52 4.85
N ILE A 156 16.29 2.14 4.85
CA ILE A 156 16.89 1.33 3.78
C ILE A 156 16.18 -0.01 3.58
N PRO A 157 15.91 -0.82 4.64
CA PRO A 157 15.20 -2.09 4.47
C PRO A 157 13.82 -1.94 3.84
N ALA A 158 13.06 -0.91 4.27
CA ALA A 158 11.73 -0.64 3.74
C ALA A 158 11.77 -0.29 2.24
N ILE A 159 12.77 0.50 1.81
CA ILE A 159 12.96 0.86 0.40
C ILE A 159 13.38 -0.36 -0.42
N ILE A 160 14.33 -1.15 0.06
CA ILE A 160 14.78 -2.36 -0.65
C ILE A 160 13.60 -3.30 -0.88
N CYS A 161 12.79 -3.55 0.15
CA CYS A 161 11.60 -4.40 0.03
C CYS A 161 10.54 -3.79 -0.89
N ALA A 162 10.36 -2.47 -0.85
CA ALA A 162 9.41 -1.77 -1.72
C ALA A 162 9.83 -1.87 -3.19
N ILE A 163 11.11 -1.68 -3.50
CA ILE A 163 11.68 -1.83 -4.86
C ILE A 163 11.59 -3.29 -5.32
N ALA A 164 11.96 -4.25 -4.47
CA ALA A 164 11.87 -5.68 -4.78
C ALA A 164 10.42 -6.09 -5.11
N ALA A 165 9.44 -5.58 -4.35
CA ALA A 165 8.03 -5.80 -4.63
C ALA A 165 7.63 -5.22 -6.00
N LEU A 166 8.03 -3.97 -6.30
CA LEU A 166 7.76 -3.32 -7.58
C LEU A 166 8.36 -4.11 -8.76
N LEU A 167 9.63 -4.51 -8.65
CA LEU A 167 10.30 -5.33 -9.67
C LEU A 167 9.60 -6.67 -9.87
N GLY A 168 9.09 -7.28 -8.81
CA GLY A 168 8.28 -8.49 -8.86
C GLY A 168 6.99 -8.29 -9.68
N TYR A 169 6.30 -7.16 -9.50
CA TYR A 169 5.12 -6.80 -10.30
C TYR A 169 5.46 -6.56 -11.77
N VAL A 170 6.55 -5.84 -12.05
CA VAL A 170 7.01 -5.58 -13.42
C VAL A 170 7.37 -6.88 -14.14
N LYS A 171 8.14 -7.78 -13.50
CA LYS A 171 8.48 -9.10 -14.06
C LYS A 171 7.24 -9.93 -14.35
N HIS A 172 6.29 -9.96 -13.43
CA HIS A 172 5.04 -10.69 -13.62
C HIS A 172 4.23 -10.14 -14.79
N TYR A 173 4.14 -8.82 -14.93
CA TYR A 173 3.49 -8.16 -16.06
C TYR A 173 4.18 -8.49 -17.41
N ALA A 174 5.51 -8.44 -17.43
CA ALA A 174 6.28 -8.78 -18.64
C ALA A 174 6.08 -10.24 -19.05
N TYR A 175 6.00 -11.17 -18.10
CA TYR A 175 5.70 -12.59 -18.35
C TYR A 175 4.32 -12.76 -18.99
N LEU A 176 3.28 -12.15 -18.42
CA LEU A 176 1.91 -12.22 -18.96
C LEU A 176 1.81 -11.63 -20.38
N LYS A 177 2.57 -10.58 -20.67
CA LYS A 177 2.63 -9.99 -22.02
C LYS A 177 3.23 -10.97 -23.04
N LYS A 178 4.31 -11.68 -22.67
CA LYS A 178 4.96 -12.69 -23.54
C LYS A 178 4.02 -13.87 -23.84
N GLU A 179 3.34 -14.40 -22.82
CA GLU A 179 2.41 -15.52 -22.98
C GLU A 179 1.25 -15.21 -23.93
N LYS A 180 0.69 -13.98 -23.87
CA LYS A 180 -0.35 -13.53 -24.79
C LYS A 180 0.12 -13.42 -26.23
N VAL A 181 1.33 -12.92 -26.45
CA VAL A 181 1.91 -12.81 -27.80
C VAL A 181 2.09 -14.20 -28.40
N GLN A 182 2.56 -15.15 -27.61
CA GLN A 182 2.78 -16.52 -28.05
C GLN A 182 1.46 -17.25 -28.40
N LYS A 183 0.43 -17.13 -27.52
CA LYS A 183 -0.90 -17.69 -27.80
C LYS A 183 -1.58 -17.04 -29.01
N GLY A 184 -1.44 -15.73 -29.18
CA GLY A 184 -1.97 -15.00 -30.35
C GLY A 184 -1.29 -15.39 -31.67
N GLY A 185 0.02 -15.68 -31.63
CA GLY A 185 0.78 -16.20 -32.78
C GLY A 185 0.34 -17.59 -33.21
N ILE A 186 0.12 -18.49 -32.24
CA ILE A 186 -0.35 -19.86 -32.51
C ILE A 186 -1.74 -19.85 -33.17
N ILE A 187 -2.69 -19.04 -32.62
CA ILE A 187 -4.06 -18.93 -33.19
C ILE A 187 -4.02 -18.35 -34.61
N LYS A 188 -3.12 -17.41 -34.89
CA LYS A 188 -2.98 -16.81 -36.24
C LYS A 188 -2.41 -17.79 -37.26
N ASN A 189 -1.55 -18.71 -36.88
CA ASN A 189 -1.00 -19.75 -37.76
C ASN A 189 -2.03 -20.83 -38.05
N ILE A 190 -2.79 -21.31 -37.07
CA ILE A 190 -3.86 -22.29 -37.27
C ILE A 190 -4.94 -21.76 -38.25
N ARG A 191 -5.24 -20.45 -38.19
CA ARG A 191 -6.23 -19.81 -39.07
C ARG A 191 -5.75 -19.57 -40.50
N LYS A 192 -4.45 -19.69 -40.75
CA LYS A 192 -3.87 -19.62 -42.13
C LYS A 192 -3.75 -20.96 -42.79
N GLU A 193 -3.85 -22.06 -42.07
CA GLU A 193 -3.77 -23.45 -42.56
C GLU A 193 -5.17 -24.07 -42.81
N GLN A 194 -6.25 -23.33 -42.53
CA GLN A 194 -7.64 -23.64 -42.90
C GLN A 194 -8.13 -22.74 -44.05
#